data_0a24e233ac6b414e217360a171195332
#
_entry.id   0a24e233ac6b414e217360a171195332
#
_cell.length_a   1.000
_cell.length_b   1.000
_cell.length_c   1.000
_cell.angle_alpha   90.00
_cell.angle_beta   90.00
_cell.angle_gamma   90.00
#
_symmetry.space_group_name_H-M   'P 1'
#
loop_
_entity.id
_entity.type
_entity.pdbx_description
1 polymer ?
#
loop_
_entity_poly.entity_id
_entity_poly.type
_entity_poly.pdbx_seq_one_letter_code
_entity_poly.pdbx_strand_id
1 'polypeptide(L)'
;QMVFPYLSIYIVALGASGTQLGIVNSIGMVIAAIGGPFTGWFIDRIGPKKIYLIGISLLAVSYLTYGLAQSWVWAIMAMIGYWLGFSTSNNSCATICGNCLINRDRATGMLICETLAAGLLGMIGPILAVWLVMWCGGVNLGGIRPLFFVGLLITIGTFFMVQTQLSDRNWVKADHRKPHLIRDISQVFRDGRHLKKWLLITSISQLPLGMVFPFTQVFAYQIKGADELILGTMVTGSALASIAFAVPLGRLADRIGRKRVLYITIPLFWLSNVLIILANSPILLVIAGVLQGFYFIGSPVVAAIERELVPPEQMGRWTGITRFFKLATSAVLALFAGIIWDRIGPQFIFIFFVGIDLLVRVPLLISIPETLHIRLQPIPDRNPDT
;
A
#
# COMPACT_ATOMS: atom_id res chain seq x y z
N GLN A 1 -2.21 -0.64 11.01
CA GLN A 1 -2.62 -2.04 10.83
C GLN A 1 -3.86 -2.38 11.65
N MET A 2 -3.92 -1.96 12.94
CA MET A 2 -5.05 -2.25 13.84
C MET A 2 -6.40 -1.74 13.34
N VAL A 3 -6.46 -0.55 12.74
CA VAL A 3 -7.69 0.09 12.25
C VAL A 3 -8.16 -0.49 10.90
N PHE A 4 -7.22 -1.00 10.10
CA PHE A 4 -7.46 -1.40 8.71
C PHE A 4 -8.64 -2.38 8.51
N PRO A 5 -8.84 -3.43 9.34
CA PRO A 5 -9.95 -4.37 9.16
C PRO A 5 -11.33 -3.73 9.28
N TYR A 6 -11.44 -2.70 10.12
CA TYR A 6 -12.72 -2.11 10.50
C TYR A 6 -13.00 -0.75 9.84
N LEU A 7 -12.01 -0.14 9.16
CA LEU A 7 -12.13 1.22 8.63
C LEU A 7 -13.27 1.37 7.62
N SER A 8 -13.35 0.48 6.64
CA SER A 8 -14.41 0.52 5.64
C SER A 8 -15.78 0.20 6.22
N ILE A 9 -15.85 -0.75 7.16
CA ILE A 9 -17.09 -1.09 7.87
C ILE A 9 -17.56 0.12 8.70
N TYR A 10 -16.64 0.81 9.36
CA TYR A 10 -16.93 2.01 10.13
C TYR A 10 -17.53 3.13 9.26
N ILE A 11 -16.96 3.36 8.08
CA ILE A 11 -17.46 4.39 7.14
C ILE A 11 -18.88 4.04 6.67
N VAL A 12 -19.15 2.76 6.39
CA VAL A 12 -20.48 2.31 6.03
C VAL A 12 -21.45 2.41 7.23
N ALA A 13 -21.00 2.10 8.44
CA ALA A 13 -21.79 2.27 9.67
C ALA A 13 -22.11 3.76 9.95
N LEU A 14 -21.29 4.71 9.48
CA LEU A 14 -21.58 6.15 9.49
C LEU A 14 -22.65 6.57 8.44
N GLY A 15 -23.26 5.62 7.74
CA GLY A 15 -24.33 5.84 6.77
C GLY A 15 -23.83 5.99 5.32
N ALA A 16 -22.58 5.62 5.01
CA ALA A 16 -22.09 5.65 3.64
C ALA A 16 -22.65 4.49 2.82
N SER A 17 -23.10 4.77 1.58
CA SER A 17 -23.32 3.76 0.54
C SER A 17 -22.00 3.23 -0.04
N GLY A 18 -22.06 2.19 -0.87
CA GLY A 18 -20.88 1.69 -1.59
C GLY A 18 -20.20 2.77 -2.43
N THR A 19 -20.98 3.56 -3.16
CA THR A 19 -20.46 4.70 -3.94
C THR A 19 -19.79 5.74 -3.05
N GLN A 20 -20.40 6.07 -1.91
CA GLN A 20 -19.82 7.03 -0.96
C GLN A 20 -18.53 6.49 -0.32
N LEU A 21 -18.45 5.20 0.00
CA LEU A 21 -17.22 4.55 0.43
C LEU A 21 -16.11 4.65 -0.65
N GLY A 22 -16.48 4.42 -1.91
CA GLY A 22 -15.59 4.62 -3.06
C GLY A 22 -15.09 6.06 -3.17
N ILE A 23 -15.96 7.05 -3.01
CA ILE A 23 -15.61 8.49 -3.01
C ILE A 23 -14.63 8.83 -1.89
N VAL A 24 -14.90 8.38 -0.65
CA VAL A 24 -14.02 8.62 0.51
C VAL A 24 -12.61 8.11 0.24
N ASN A 25 -12.47 6.86 -0.25
CA ASN A 25 -11.17 6.29 -0.58
C ASN A 25 -10.51 7.01 -1.77
N SER A 26 -11.27 7.30 -2.83
CA SER A 26 -10.78 7.97 -4.04
C SER A 26 -10.19 9.35 -3.70
N ILE A 27 -10.90 10.20 -2.97
CA ILE A 27 -10.42 11.54 -2.61
C ILE A 27 -9.11 11.47 -1.82
N GLY A 28 -9.03 10.58 -0.82
CA GLY A 28 -7.82 10.40 -0.04
C GLY A 28 -6.60 10.01 -0.90
N MET A 29 -6.79 9.06 -1.82
CA MET A 29 -5.75 8.58 -2.72
C MET A 29 -5.32 9.64 -3.75
N VAL A 30 -6.27 10.41 -4.33
CA VAL A 30 -5.95 11.51 -5.27
C VAL A 30 -5.09 12.56 -4.59
N ILE A 31 -5.47 13.00 -3.40
CA ILE A 31 -4.72 14.02 -2.66
C ILE A 31 -3.32 13.51 -2.28
N ALA A 32 -3.19 12.25 -1.89
CA ALA A 32 -1.89 11.64 -1.64
C ALA A 32 -1.05 11.47 -2.92
N ALA A 33 -1.68 11.17 -4.06
CA ALA A 33 -0.99 11.10 -5.34
C ALA A 33 -0.38 12.45 -5.73
N ILE A 34 -1.16 13.52 -5.60
CA ILE A 34 -0.70 14.88 -5.87
C ILE A 34 0.35 15.32 -4.84
N GLY A 35 0.13 15.02 -3.56
CA GLY A 35 1.02 15.40 -2.45
C GLY A 35 2.38 14.69 -2.47
N GLY A 36 2.47 13.48 -3.04
CA GLY A 36 3.68 12.67 -3.04
C GLY A 36 4.93 13.35 -3.58
N PRO A 37 4.95 13.96 -4.77
CA PRO A 37 6.07 14.71 -5.30
C PRO A 37 6.50 15.90 -4.44
N PHE A 38 5.53 16.57 -3.82
CA PHE A 38 5.82 17.71 -2.94
C PHE A 38 6.48 17.26 -1.63
N THR A 39 6.08 16.12 -1.08
CA THR A 39 6.70 15.59 0.15
C THR A 39 8.17 15.29 -0.04
N GLY A 40 8.58 14.71 -1.18
CA GLY A 40 9.99 14.50 -1.51
C GLY A 40 10.77 15.81 -1.54
N TRP A 41 10.26 16.81 -2.24
CA TRP A 41 10.88 18.13 -2.31
C TRP A 41 10.99 18.83 -0.93
N PHE A 42 9.98 18.69 -0.07
CA PHE A 42 10.04 19.21 1.29
C PHE A 42 11.05 18.46 2.16
N ILE A 43 11.18 17.13 2.01
CA ILE A 43 12.19 16.34 2.70
C ILE A 43 13.59 16.87 2.38
N ASP A 44 13.88 17.13 1.10
CA ASP A 44 15.18 17.64 0.66
C ASP A 44 15.52 19.03 1.21
N ARG A 45 14.51 19.89 1.41
CA ARG A 45 14.69 21.27 1.89
C ARG A 45 14.69 21.41 3.41
N ILE A 46 13.76 20.78 4.07
CA ILE A 46 13.43 21.00 5.49
C ILE A 46 14.06 19.93 6.38
N GLY A 47 14.37 18.76 5.79
CA GLY A 47 14.90 17.60 6.47
C GLY A 47 13.83 16.55 6.77
N PRO A 48 14.22 15.27 6.79
CA PRO A 48 13.30 14.15 6.89
C PRO A 48 12.60 14.06 8.25
N LYS A 49 13.27 14.43 9.37
CA LYS A 49 12.68 14.43 10.70
C LYS A 49 11.46 15.33 10.79
N LYS A 50 11.58 16.60 10.34
CA LYS A 50 10.48 17.56 10.43
C LYS A 50 9.29 17.14 9.58
N ILE A 51 9.55 16.61 8.39
CA ILE A 51 8.50 16.13 7.48
C ILE A 51 7.85 14.86 8.04
N TYR A 52 8.63 13.99 8.68
CA TYR A 52 8.10 12.83 9.39
C TYR A 52 7.16 13.22 10.53
N LEU A 53 7.54 14.23 11.35
CA LEU A 53 6.69 14.75 12.43
C LEU A 53 5.38 15.36 11.88
N ILE A 54 5.43 16.09 10.76
CA ILE A 54 4.22 16.60 10.08
C ILE A 54 3.34 15.43 9.64
N GLY A 55 3.91 14.38 9.04
CA GLY A 55 3.16 13.20 8.64
C GLY A 55 2.47 12.49 9.80
N ILE A 56 3.18 12.31 10.94
CA ILE A 56 2.62 11.73 12.16
C ILE A 56 1.49 12.63 12.72
N SER A 57 1.67 13.95 12.73
CA SER A 57 0.64 14.88 13.17
C SER A 57 -0.62 14.81 12.32
N LEU A 58 -0.49 14.68 10.99
CA LEU A 58 -1.63 14.47 10.09
C LEU A 58 -2.35 13.15 10.37
N LEU A 59 -1.62 12.08 10.68
CA LEU A 59 -2.21 10.81 11.11
C LEU A 59 -2.95 10.94 12.44
N ALA A 60 -2.39 11.66 13.41
CA ALA A 60 -3.03 11.91 14.69
C ALA A 60 -4.36 12.69 14.52
N VAL A 61 -4.36 13.75 13.72
CA VAL A 61 -5.56 14.52 13.38
C VAL A 61 -6.58 13.63 12.65
N SER A 62 -6.14 12.77 11.74
CA SER A 62 -7.00 11.82 11.05
C SER A 62 -7.69 10.86 12.02
N TYR A 63 -6.95 10.24 12.93
CA TYR A 63 -7.53 9.34 13.94
C TYR A 63 -8.50 10.07 14.88
N LEU A 64 -8.17 11.30 15.30
CA LEU A 64 -9.09 12.12 16.08
C LEU A 64 -10.38 12.40 15.31
N THR A 65 -10.26 12.79 14.04
CA THR A 65 -11.40 13.06 13.16
C THR A 65 -12.29 11.83 12.98
N TYR A 66 -11.71 10.63 12.77
CA TYR A 66 -12.44 9.38 12.73
C TYR A 66 -13.15 9.09 14.06
N GLY A 67 -12.46 9.26 15.20
CA GLY A 67 -13.01 9.01 16.53
C GLY A 67 -14.23 9.90 16.85
N LEU A 68 -14.24 11.14 16.33
CA LEU A 68 -15.31 12.12 16.52
C LEU A 68 -16.34 12.13 15.39
N ALA A 69 -16.15 11.35 14.32
CA ALA A 69 -17.01 11.37 13.15
C ALA A 69 -18.46 11.01 13.49
N GLN A 70 -19.40 11.83 13.00
CA GLN A 70 -20.85 11.62 13.15
C GLN A 70 -21.53 11.23 11.84
N SER A 71 -20.86 11.46 10.70
CA SER A 71 -21.34 11.11 9.37
C SER A 71 -20.18 10.71 8.45
N TRP A 72 -20.50 10.07 7.34
CA TRP A 72 -19.50 9.66 6.35
C TRP A 72 -18.73 10.86 5.72
N VAL A 73 -19.28 12.07 5.75
CA VAL A 73 -18.60 13.28 5.26
C VAL A 73 -17.35 13.59 6.10
N TRP A 74 -17.41 13.39 7.41
CA TRP A 74 -16.24 13.51 8.30
C TRP A 74 -15.15 12.50 7.92
N ALA A 75 -15.56 11.31 7.45
CA ALA A 75 -14.61 10.30 7.00
C ALA A 75 -13.82 10.75 5.77
N ILE A 76 -14.33 11.65 4.90
CA ILE A 76 -13.56 12.24 3.80
C ILE A 76 -12.37 13.02 4.36
N MET A 77 -12.62 13.93 5.31
CA MET A 77 -11.55 14.75 5.91
C MET A 77 -10.51 13.88 6.63
N ALA A 78 -10.99 12.88 7.37
CA ALA A 78 -10.14 11.92 8.05
C ALA A 78 -9.30 11.10 7.06
N MET A 79 -9.88 10.64 5.93
CA MET A 79 -9.18 9.86 4.91
C MET A 79 -8.12 10.69 4.18
N ILE A 80 -8.39 11.97 3.92
CA ILE A 80 -7.39 12.92 3.39
C ILE A 80 -6.18 12.99 4.32
N GLY A 81 -6.43 13.25 5.61
CA GLY A 81 -5.40 13.29 6.63
C GLY A 81 -4.61 11.99 6.74
N TYR A 82 -5.32 10.85 6.69
CA TYR A 82 -4.72 9.53 6.74
C TYR A 82 -3.77 9.28 5.56
N TRP A 83 -4.22 9.46 4.32
CA TRP A 83 -3.39 9.19 3.15
C TRP A 83 -2.21 10.16 3.01
N LEU A 84 -2.42 11.45 3.29
CA LEU A 84 -1.33 12.43 3.32
C LEU A 84 -0.32 12.10 4.43
N GLY A 85 -0.79 11.85 5.63
CA GLY A 85 0.04 11.51 6.77
C GLY A 85 0.82 10.22 6.55
N PHE A 86 0.15 9.17 6.08
CA PHE A 86 0.77 7.88 5.74
C PHE A 86 1.83 8.02 4.64
N SER A 87 1.49 8.73 3.56
CA SER A 87 2.41 8.97 2.45
C SER A 87 3.66 9.74 2.88
N THR A 88 3.45 10.81 3.65
CA THR A 88 4.52 11.69 4.14
C THR A 88 5.42 10.97 5.15
N SER A 89 4.84 10.25 6.10
CA SER A 89 5.59 9.47 7.09
C SER A 89 6.40 8.35 6.44
N ASN A 90 5.80 7.61 5.51
CA ASN A 90 6.47 6.49 4.86
C ASN A 90 7.68 6.94 4.02
N ASN A 91 7.54 8.05 3.27
CA ASN A 91 8.64 8.62 2.49
C ASN A 91 9.78 9.11 3.39
N SER A 92 9.44 9.80 4.49
CA SER A 92 10.43 10.30 5.44
C SER A 92 11.13 9.16 6.18
N CYS A 93 10.41 8.13 6.61
CA CYS A 93 10.96 6.95 7.26
C CYS A 93 11.97 6.23 6.35
N ALA A 94 11.61 5.98 5.09
CA ALA A 94 12.49 5.36 4.11
C ALA A 94 13.78 6.17 3.90
N THR A 95 13.68 7.51 3.87
CA THR A 95 14.82 8.41 3.75
C THR A 95 15.71 8.37 5.00
N ILE A 96 15.12 8.38 6.19
CA ILE A 96 15.84 8.30 7.47
C ILE A 96 16.60 6.98 7.55
N CYS A 97 15.91 5.85 7.33
CA CYS A 97 16.53 4.52 7.34
C CYS A 97 17.67 4.41 6.31
N GLY A 98 17.47 4.96 5.10
CA GLY A 98 18.49 4.97 4.06
C GLY A 98 19.76 5.74 4.44
N ASN A 99 19.64 6.79 5.27
CA ASN A 99 20.76 7.64 5.69
C ASN A 99 21.43 7.22 7.00
N CYS A 100 20.68 6.56 7.89
CA CYS A 100 21.22 6.08 9.17
C CYS A 100 22.07 4.81 9.04
N LEU A 101 21.92 4.05 7.95
CA LEU A 101 22.59 2.78 7.76
C LEU A 101 23.85 2.95 6.91
N ILE A 102 24.94 2.30 7.36
CA ILE A 102 26.20 2.22 6.60
C ILE A 102 25.93 1.45 5.31
N ASN A 103 26.59 1.85 4.20
CA ASN A 103 26.34 1.27 2.87
C ASN A 103 26.39 -0.26 2.82
N ARG A 104 27.26 -0.88 3.63
CA ARG A 104 27.42 -2.33 3.72
C ARG A 104 26.20 -3.04 4.28
N ASP A 105 25.53 -2.43 5.26
CA ASP A 105 24.43 -3.05 6.02
C ASP A 105 23.06 -2.43 5.68
N ARG A 106 23.03 -1.47 4.75
CA ARG A 106 21.82 -0.72 4.39
C ARG A 106 20.68 -1.62 3.90
N ALA A 107 20.97 -2.58 3.04
CA ALA A 107 19.95 -3.50 2.50
C ALA A 107 19.39 -4.39 3.61
N THR A 108 20.25 -4.96 4.46
CA THR A 108 19.84 -5.81 5.59
C THR A 108 19.06 -5.01 6.64
N GLY A 109 19.52 -3.80 6.98
CA GLY A 109 18.84 -2.94 7.94
C GLY A 109 17.47 -2.47 7.46
N MET A 110 17.31 -2.12 6.17
CA MET A 110 16.01 -1.79 5.59
C MET A 110 15.06 -2.98 5.57
N LEU A 111 15.55 -4.18 5.22
CA LEU A 111 14.76 -5.42 5.29
C LEU A 111 14.30 -5.72 6.71
N ILE A 112 15.16 -5.59 7.71
CA ILE A 112 14.80 -5.78 9.12
C ILE A 112 13.74 -4.76 9.53
N CYS A 113 13.91 -3.49 9.17
CA CYS A 113 12.95 -2.42 9.49
C CYS A 113 11.58 -2.67 8.84
N GLU A 114 11.53 -3.00 7.57
CA GLU A 114 10.29 -3.28 6.85
C GLU A 114 9.66 -4.62 7.28
N THR A 115 10.46 -5.69 7.43
CA THR A 115 9.92 -7.03 7.74
C THR A 115 9.52 -7.16 9.20
N LEU A 116 10.33 -6.69 10.14
CA LEU A 116 10.00 -6.78 11.56
C LEU A 116 8.93 -5.76 11.95
N ALA A 117 9.09 -4.50 11.57
CA ALA A 117 8.14 -3.47 11.96
C ALA A 117 6.79 -3.65 11.25
N ALA A 118 6.77 -3.81 9.93
CA ALA A 118 5.53 -3.99 9.19
C ALA A 118 4.92 -5.39 9.40
N GLY A 119 5.74 -6.43 9.46
CA GLY A 119 5.29 -7.81 9.60
C GLY A 119 4.75 -8.12 10.99
N LEU A 120 5.53 -7.93 12.05
CA LEU A 120 5.12 -8.23 13.44
C LEU A 120 3.93 -7.35 13.86
N LEU A 121 4.00 -6.04 13.59
CA LEU A 121 2.88 -5.13 13.90
C LEU A 121 1.66 -5.39 13.02
N GLY A 122 1.87 -5.87 11.79
CA GLY A 122 0.81 -6.32 10.89
C GLY A 122 0.05 -7.53 11.41
N MET A 123 0.69 -8.40 12.20
CA MET A 123 0.06 -9.56 12.84
C MET A 123 -0.63 -9.20 14.17
N ILE A 124 0.09 -8.51 15.03
CA ILE A 124 -0.38 -8.19 16.38
C ILE A 124 -1.51 -7.17 16.36
N GLY A 125 -1.42 -6.17 15.47
CA GLY A 125 -2.40 -5.09 15.39
C GLY A 125 -3.84 -5.56 15.18
N PRO A 126 -4.16 -6.39 14.18
CA PRO A 126 -5.51 -6.91 13.97
C PRO A 126 -6.03 -7.76 15.14
N ILE A 127 -5.17 -8.56 15.79
CA ILE A 127 -5.57 -9.38 16.95
C ILE A 127 -6.01 -8.47 18.12
N LEU A 128 -5.20 -7.44 18.41
CA LEU A 128 -5.56 -6.47 19.45
C LEU A 128 -6.83 -5.70 19.08
N ALA A 129 -7.04 -5.42 17.80
CA ALA A 129 -8.25 -4.77 17.32
C ALA A 129 -9.50 -5.63 17.54
N VAL A 130 -9.44 -6.92 17.21
CA VAL A 130 -10.53 -7.88 17.48
C VAL A 130 -10.89 -7.86 18.96
N TRP A 131 -9.89 -8.03 19.81
CA TRP A 131 -10.11 -8.07 21.26
C TRP A 131 -10.74 -6.79 21.78
N LEU A 132 -10.25 -5.63 21.32
CA LEU A 132 -10.79 -4.33 21.73
C LEU A 132 -12.22 -4.12 21.22
N VAL A 133 -12.52 -4.47 19.96
CA VAL A 133 -13.87 -4.33 19.38
C VAL A 133 -14.87 -5.23 20.10
N MET A 134 -14.51 -6.48 20.37
CA MET A 134 -15.35 -7.41 21.15
C MET A 134 -15.64 -6.87 22.55
N TRP A 135 -14.63 -6.35 23.24
CA TRP A 135 -14.80 -5.79 24.58
C TRP A 135 -15.63 -4.52 24.60
N CYS A 136 -15.59 -3.71 23.55
CA CYS A 136 -16.34 -2.46 23.44
C CYS A 136 -17.73 -2.60 22.80
N GLY A 137 -18.24 -3.82 22.60
CA GLY A 137 -19.61 -4.08 22.18
C GLY A 137 -19.80 -4.49 20.72
N GLY A 138 -18.74 -4.96 20.05
CA GLY A 138 -18.83 -5.58 18.73
C GLY A 138 -18.68 -4.64 17.54
N VAL A 139 -18.96 -5.15 16.31
CA VAL A 139 -18.82 -4.40 15.05
C VAL A 139 -19.94 -3.40 14.88
N ASN A 140 -19.86 -2.30 15.62
CA ASN A 140 -20.76 -1.15 15.51
C ASN A 140 -19.96 0.15 15.71
N LEU A 141 -20.61 1.31 15.55
CA LEU A 141 -19.95 2.61 15.70
C LEU A 141 -19.29 2.77 17.07
N GLY A 142 -19.96 2.33 18.15
CA GLY A 142 -19.44 2.42 19.52
C GLY A 142 -18.24 1.52 19.74
N GLY A 143 -18.27 0.28 19.25
CA GLY A 143 -17.20 -0.70 19.43
C GLY A 143 -15.95 -0.43 18.57
N ILE A 144 -16.13 0.20 17.40
CA ILE A 144 -14.98 0.50 16.51
C ILE A 144 -14.30 1.82 16.89
N ARG A 145 -15.03 2.83 17.39
CA ARG A 145 -14.45 4.14 17.77
C ARG A 145 -13.22 4.07 18.68
N PRO A 146 -13.16 3.23 19.72
CA PRO A 146 -12.00 3.11 20.58
C PRO A 146 -10.70 2.78 19.83
N LEU A 147 -10.78 2.07 18.70
CA LEU A 147 -9.59 1.78 17.87
C LEU A 147 -8.92 3.05 17.37
N PHE A 148 -9.70 4.07 17.00
CA PHE A 148 -9.15 5.34 16.53
C PHE A 148 -8.51 6.12 17.67
N PHE A 149 -9.07 6.10 18.87
CA PHE A 149 -8.45 6.75 20.04
C PHE A 149 -7.18 6.04 20.48
N VAL A 150 -7.13 4.70 20.44
CA VAL A 150 -5.88 3.95 20.68
C VAL A 150 -4.85 4.27 19.59
N GLY A 151 -5.27 4.33 18.32
CA GLY A 151 -4.41 4.77 17.22
C GLY A 151 -3.87 6.18 17.43
N LEU A 152 -4.70 7.11 17.90
CA LEU A 152 -4.30 8.48 18.26
C LEU A 152 -3.23 8.48 19.36
N LEU A 153 -3.44 7.75 20.46
CA LEU A 153 -2.50 7.67 21.57
C LEU A 153 -1.14 7.10 21.14
N ILE A 154 -1.14 6.01 20.34
CA ILE A 154 0.08 5.43 19.77
C ILE A 154 0.79 6.44 18.86
N THR A 155 0.05 7.17 18.05
CA THR A 155 0.61 8.16 17.12
C THR A 155 1.21 9.35 17.87
N ILE A 156 0.57 9.82 18.94
CA ILE A 156 1.12 10.86 19.84
C ILE A 156 2.39 10.36 20.54
N GLY A 157 2.38 9.14 21.06
CA GLY A 157 3.58 8.53 21.67
C GLY A 157 4.73 8.44 20.67
N THR A 158 4.45 8.02 19.42
CA THR A 158 5.43 7.97 18.33
C THR A 158 5.96 9.38 18.00
N PHE A 159 5.11 10.40 18.00
CA PHE A 159 5.53 11.79 17.78
C PHE A 159 6.56 12.24 18.80
N PHE A 160 6.31 12.05 20.09
CA PHE A 160 7.25 12.41 21.14
C PHE A 160 8.54 11.59 21.08
N MET A 161 8.45 10.29 20.81
CA MET A 161 9.62 9.44 20.63
C MET A 161 10.51 9.94 19.48
N VAL A 162 9.93 10.23 18.33
CA VAL A 162 10.67 10.77 17.17
C VAL A 162 11.25 12.14 17.46
N GLN A 163 10.50 13.02 18.13
CA GLN A 163 10.96 14.35 18.48
C GLN A 163 12.19 14.32 19.39
N THR A 164 12.24 13.39 20.35
CA THR A 164 13.30 13.32 21.38
C THR A 164 14.50 12.51 20.92
N GLN A 165 14.30 11.40 20.21
CA GLN A 165 15.37 10.45 19.90
C GLN A 165 15.99 10.62 18.52
N LEU A 166 15.28 11.22 17.56
CA LEU A 166 15.79 11.40 16.20
C LEU A 166 16.53 12.74 16.06
N SER A 167 17.70 12.74 15.37
CA SER A 167 18.49 13.94 15.10
C SER A 167 18.70 14.16 13.61
N ASP A 168 18.54 15.40 13.13
CA ASP A 168 18.83 15.80 11.75
C ASP A 168 20.30 16.22 11.55
N ARG A 169 21.21 16.03 12.54
CA ARG A 169 22.58 16.58 12.52
C ARG A 169 23.41 16.18 11.28
N ASN A 170 23.14 15.02 10.70
CA ASN A 170 23.89 14.48 9.55
C ASN A 170 23.15 14.67 8.21
N TRP A 171 22.09 15.47 8.18
CA TRP A 171 21.35 15.69 6.95
C TRP A 171 22.10 16.67 6.04
N VAL A 172 22.61 16.16 4.91
CA VAL A 172 23.19 17.00 3.85
C VAL A 172 22.05 17.50 2.97
N LYS A 173 21.80 18.80 2.96
CA LYS A 173 20.81 19.41 2.06
C LYS A 173 21.23 19.15 0.60
N ALA A 174 20.35 18.53 -0.16
CA ALA A 174 20.58 18.33 -1.59
C ALA A 174 20.60 19.67 -2.34
N ASP A 175 21.40 19.76 -3.38
CA ASP A 175 21.57 20.93 -4.21
C ASP A 175 20.23 21.35 -4.87
N HIS A 176 20.01 22.66 -4.98
CA HIS A 176 18.72 23.33 -5.22
C HIS A 176 18.16 23.19 -6.66
N ARG A 177 18.07 22.01 -7.23
CA ARG A 177 17.37 21.81 -8.51
C ARG A 177 15.86 21.76 -8.27
N LYS A 178 15.14 22.75 -8.84
CA LYS A 178 13.68 22.73 -8.87
C LYS A 178 13.21 21.48 -9.60
N PRO A 179 12.25 20.71 -9.04
CA PRO A 179 11.72 19.54 -9.73
C PRO A 179 10.95 20.02 -10.98
N HIS A 180 11.45 19.69 -12.16
CA HIS A 180 10.73 19.88 -13.40
C HIS A 180 9.97 18.58 -13.76
N LEU A 181 8.88 18.29 -13.03
CA LEU A 181 8.11 17.06 -13.14
C LEU A 181 7.87 16.63 -14.60
N ILE A 182 7.43 17.53 -15.47
CA ILE A 182 7.10 17.20 -16.88
C ILE A 182 8.36 16.84 -17.67
N ARG A 183 9.44 17.58 -17.48
CA ARG A 183 10.73 17.33 -18.16
C ARG A 183 11.39 16.05 -17.68
N ASP A 184 11.32 15.81 -16.37
CA ASP A 184 11.85 14.61 -15.74
C ASP A 184 11.09 13.35 -16.18
N ILE A 185 9.76 13.42 -16.29
CA ILE A 185 8.91 12.34 -16.84
C ILE A 185 9.32 12.02 -18.29
N SER A 186 9.42 13.03 -19.14
CA SER A 186 9.79 12.86 -20.54
C SER A 186 11.17 12.20 -20.71
N GLN A 187 12.14 12.58 -19.87
CA GLN A 187 13.49 12.06 -19.92
C GLN A 187 13.56 10.58 -19.51
N VAL A 188 12.89 10.20 -18.43
CA VAL A 188 12.83 8.80 -17.95
C VAL A 188 12.23 7.88 -19.02
N PHE A 189 11.18 8.34 -19.72
CA PHE A 189 10.56 7.53 -20.78
C PHE A 189 11.37 7.46 -22.08
N ARG A 190 12.32 8.38 -22.30
CA ARG A 190 13.19 8.38 -23.49
C ARG A 190 14.37 7.47 -23.33
N ASP A 191 14.90 7.38 -22.12
CA ASP A 191 16.14 6.66 -21.83
C ASP A 191 15.93 5.17 -21.46
N GLY A 192 14.69 4.76 -21.11
CA GLY A 192 14.38 3.42 -20.63
C GLY A 192 13.57 2.56 -21.61
N ARG A 193 14.06 1.32 -21.84
CA ARG A 193 13.32 0.32 -22.63
C ARG A 193 12.15 -0.25 -21.80
N HIS A 194 10.99 -0.41 -22.45
CA HIS A 194 9.79 -1.01 -21.84
C HIS A 194 9.18 -0.26 -20.65
N LEU A 195 9.71 0.90 -20.22
CA LEU A 195 9.25 1.61 -19.03
C LEU A 195 7.77 2.04 -19.12
N LYS A 196 7.28 2.41 -20.32
CA LYS A 196 5.85 2.75 -20.53
C LYS A 196 4.94 1.55 -20.25
N LYS A 197 5.31 0.35 -20.77
CA LYS A 197 4.56 -0.88 -20.52
C LYS A 197 4.62 -1.27 -19.05
N TRP A 198 5.79 -1.12 -18.43
CA TRP A 198 5.98 -1.42 -17.02
C TRP A 198 5.18 -0.48 -16.11
N LEU A 199 5.13 0.82 -16.43
CA LEU A 199 4.28 1.77 -15.72
C LEU A 199 2.80 1.34 -15.77
N LEU A 200 2.32 0.92 -16.94
CA LEU A 200 0.95 0.44 -17.10
C LEU A 200 0.70 -0.82 -16.25
N ILE A 201 1.60 -1.80 -16.30
CA ILE A 201 1.51 -3.03 -15.49
C ILE A 201 1.47 -2.70 -14.00
N THR A 202 2.37 -1.84 -13.53
CA THR A 202 2.43 -1.49 -12.09
C THR A 202 1.25 -0.65 -11.65
N SER A 203 0.69 0.18 -12.52
CA SER A 203 -0.54 0.93 -12.25
C SER A 203 -1.75 -0.01 -12.16
N ILE A 204 -1.90 -0.96 -13.07
CA ILE A 204 -2.96 -1.98 -13.02
C ILE A 204 -2.77 -2.91 -11.82
N SER A 205 -1.53 -3.20 -11.39
CA SER A 205 -1.27 -4.02 -10.19
C SER A 205 -1.83 -3.40 -8.90
N GLN A 206 -2.24 -2.15 -8.93
CA GLN A 206 -2.89 -1.47 -7.80
C GLN A 206 -4.43 -1.59 -7.80
N LEU A 207 -5.02 -2.30 -8.77
CA LEU A 207 -6.45 -2.63 -8.76
C LEU A 207 -6.96 -3.10 -7.38
N PRO A 208 -6.27 -4.04 -6.69
CA PRO A 208 -6.71 -4.50 -5.38
C PRO A 208 -6.79 -3.38 -4.34
N LEU A 209 -5.87 -2.42 -4.35
CA LEU A 209 -5.86 -1.33 -3.39
C LEU A 209 -7.08 -0.42 -3.53
N GLY A 210 -7.51 -0.15 -4.75
CA GLY A 210 -8.69 0.68 -5.02
C GLY A 210 -10.00 -0.10 -4.97
N MET A 211 -10.03 -1.29 -5.57
CA MET A 211 -11.28 -2.04 -5.79
C MET A 211 -11.57 -3.10 -4.74
N VAL A 212 -10.56 -3.90 -4.36
CA VAL A 212 -10.77 -5.12 -3.55
C VAL A 212 -10.72 -4.82 -2.06
N PHE A 213 -9.59 -4.31 -1.57
CA PHE A 213 -9.38 -4.18 -0.13
C PHE A 213 -10.40 -3.31 0.61
N PRO A 214 -10.87 -2.15 0.08
CA PRO A 214 -11.88 -1.36 0.76
C PRO A 214 -13.22 -2.09 0.91
N PHE A 215 -13.53 -2.98 -0.04
CA PHE A 215 -14.83 -3.66 -0.09
C PHE A 215 -14.81 -5.07 0.48
N THR A 216 -13.66 -5.72 0.61
CA THR A 216 -13.55 -7.10 1.11
C THR A 216 -14.14 -7.25 2.51
N GLN A 217 -13.77 -6.38 3.45
CA GLN A 217 -14.23 -6.48 4.83
C GLN A 217 -15.72 -6.15 4.95
N VAL A 218 -16.20 -5.17 4.16
CA VAL A 218 -17.63 -4.83 4.10
C VAL A 218 -18.43 -5.99 3.51
N PHE A 219 -17.92 -6.65 2.45
CA PHE A 219 -18.56 -7.82 1.84
C PHE A 219 -18.62 -9.00 2.82
N ALA A 220 -17.52 -9.29 3.50
CA ALA A 220 -17.47 -10.35 4.49
C ALA A 220 -18.47 -10.09 5.65
N TYR A 221 -18.55 -8.85 6.12
CA TYR A 221 -19.46 -8.47 7.20
C TYR A 221 -20.92 -8.45 6.76
N GLN A 222 -21.28 -7.64 5.74
CA GLN A 222 -22.66 -7.38 5.34
C GLN A 222 -23.31 -8.51 4.55
N ILE A 223 -22.54 -9.19 3.69
CA ILE A 223 -23.08 -10.19 2.76
C ILE A 223 -22.87 -11.62 3.29
N LYS A 224 -21.74 -11.88 3.94
CA LYS A 224 -21.39 -13.21 4.44
C LYS A 224 -21.63 -13.40 5.93
N GLY A 225 -22.00 -12.34 6.66
CA GLY A 225 -22.29 -12.40 8.09
C GLY A 225 -21.06 -12.70 8.96
N ALA A 226 -19.86 -12.27 8.51
CA ALA A 226 -18.64 -12.44 9.28
C ALA A 226 -18.68 -11.60 10.57
N ASP A 227 -18.35 -12.22 11.70
CA ASP A 227 -18.19 -11.57 12.99
C ASP A 227 -16.79 -10.91 13.14
N GLU A 228 -16.55 -10.31 14.30
CA GLU A 228 -15.29 -9.63 14.63
C GLU A 228 -14.09 -10.56 14.51
N LEU A 229 -14.27 -11.81 14.95
CA LEU A 229 -13.21 -12.82 14.98
C LEU A 229 -12.84 -13.25 13.56
N ILE A 230 -13.83 -13.48 12.70
CA ILE A 230 -13.62 -13.85 11.30
C ILE A 230 -12.90 -12.72 10.56
N LEU A 231 -13.37 -11.47 10.71
CA LEU A 231 -12.76 -10.30 10.08
C LEU A 231 -11.30 -10.11 10.51
N GLY A 232 -11.03 -10.22 11.79
CA GLY A 232 -9.68 -10.12 12.33
C GLY A 232 -8.77 -11.28 11.90
N THR A 233 -9.29 -12.52 11.90
CA THR A 233 -8.51 -13.70 11.46
C THR A 233 -8.22 -13.68 9.97
N MET A 234 -9.09 -13.13 9.11
CA MET A 234 -8.81 -12.91 7.70
C MET A 234 -7.58 -12.01 7.51
N VAL A 235 -7.51 -10.88 8.22
CA VAL A 235 -6.40 -9.92 8.10
C VAL A 235 -5.12 -10.47 8.74
N THR A 236 -5.21 -11.07 9.91
CA THR A 236 -4.07 -11.72 10.57
C THR A 236 -3.53 -12.88 9.73
N GLY A 237 -4.42 -13.70 9.16
CA GLY A 237 -4.05 -14.78 8.26
C GLY A 237 -3.34 -14.29 6.99
N SER A 238 -3.80 -13.17 6.42
CA SER A 238 -3.13 -12.50 5.30
C SER A 238 -1.71 -12.06 5.67
N ALA A 239 -1.53 -11.43 6.84
CA ALA A 239 -0.23 -10.99 7.33
C ALA A 239 0.70 -12.20 7.60
N LEU A 240 0.19 -13.25 8.24
CA LEU A 240 0.92 -14.51 8.48
C LEU A 240 1.39 -15.14 7.17
N ALA A 241 0.51 -15.27 6.19
CA ALA A 241 0.87 -15.81 4.87
C ALA A 241 1.95 -14.97 4.20
N SER A 242 1.82 -13.63 4.24
CA SER A 242 2.81 -12.72 3.68
C SER A 242 4.20 -12.96 4.28
N ILE A 243 4.30 -13.08 5.61
CA ILE A 243 5.58 -13.29 6.30
C ILE A 243 6.14 -14.68 6.04
N ALA A 244 5.30 -15.72 6.20
CA ALA A 244 5.72 -17.12 6.05
C ALA A 244 6.26 -17.42 4.65
N PHE A 245 5.61 -16.87 3.61
CA PHE A 245 5.96 -17.15 2.22
C PHE A 245 6.89 -16.09 1.59
N ALA A 246 7.12 -14.92 2.22
CA ALA A 246 7.98 -13.89 1.65
C ALA A 246 9.40 -14.39 1.36
N VAL A 247 10.05 -15.04 2.33
CA VAL A 247 11.42 -15.55 2.18
C VAL A 247 11.49 -16.73 1.20
N PRO A 248 10.64 -17.78 1.30
CA PRO A 248 10.64 -18.87 0.33
C PRO A 248 10.40 -18.40 -1.11
N LEU A 249 9.40 -17.55 -1.34
CA LEU A 249 9.07 -17.03 -2.67
C LEU A 249 10.09 -16.02 -3.18
N GLY A 250 10.72 -15.23 -2.29
CA GLY A 250 11.84 -14.37 -2.63
C GLY A 250 13.04 -15.19 -3.15
N ARG A 251 13.45 -16.23 -2.42
CA ARG A 251 14.52 -17.15 -2.86
C ARG A 251 14.15 -17.87 -4.16
N LEU A 252 12.90 -18.23 -4.33
CA LEU A 252 12.42 -18.85 -5.56
C LEU A 252 12.52 -17.86 -6.72
N ALA A 253 12.16 -16.58 -6.52
CA ALA A 253 12.26 -15.53 -7.53
C ALA A 253 13.71 -15.32 -8.01
N ASP A 254 14.68 -15.42 -7.10
CA ASP A 254 16.10 -15.32 -7.42
C ASP A 254 16.63 -16.55 -8.17
N ARG A 255 15.98 -17.73 -8.04
CA ARG A 255 16.40 -18.98 -8.71
C ARG A 255 15.73 -19.20 -10.06
N ILE A 256 14.41 -19.08 -10.13
CA ILE A 256 13.63 -19.44 -11.33
C ILE A 256 13.25 -18.25 -12.19
N GLY A 257 13.42 -17.03 -11.66
CA GLY A 257 13.01 -15.77 -12.31
C GLY A 257 11.87 -15.08 -11.58
N ARG A 258 11.91 -13.76 -11.61
CA ARG A 258 10.99 -12.90 -10.85
C ARG A 258 9.59 -12.93 -11.43
N LYS A 259 9.49 -12.92 -12.74
CA LYS A 259 8.23 -13.00 -13.47
C LYS A 259 7.48 -14.32 -13.23
N ARG A 260 8.24 -15.44 -13.13
CA ARG A 260 7.64 -16.76 -12.85
C ARG A 260 6.98 -16.82 -11.47
N VAL A 261 7.54 -16.14 -10.46
CA VAL A 261 6.93 -16.06 -9.13
C VAL A 261 5.64 -15.24 -9.16
N LEU A 262 5.58 -14.17 -9.97
CA LEU A 262 4.33 -13.42 -10.15
C LEU A 262 3.22 -14.31 -10.77
N TYR A 263 3.56 -15.23 -11.68
CA TYR A 263 2.58 -16.18 -12.23
C TYR A 263 2.07 -17.21 -11.21
N ILE A 264 2.74 -17.38 -10.08
CA ILE A 264 2.27 -18.20 -8.95
C ILE A 264 1.41 -17.37 -8.00
N THR A 265 1.87 -16.15 -7.64
CA THR A 265 1.19 -15.34 -6.63
C THR A 265 -0.11 -14.71 -7.13
N ILE A 266 -0.18 -14.32 -8.41
CA ILE A 266 -1.37 -13.72 -9.01
C ILE A 266 -2.59 -14.66 -9.00
N PRO A 267 -2.51 -15.92 -9.48
CA PRO A 267 -3.64 -16.85 -9.42
C PRO A 267 -4.10 -17.19 -8.00
N LEU A 268 -3.18 -17.25 -7.03
CA LEU A 268 -3.54 -17.45 -5.62
C LEU A 268 -4.37 -16.28 -5.08
N PHE A 269 -4.04 -15.06 -5.49
CA PHE A 269 -4.84 -13.90 -5.15
C PHE A 269 -6.20 -13.87 -5.88
N TRP A 270 -6.28 -14.35 -7.14
CA TRP A 270 -7.58 -14.51 -7.82
C TRP A 270 -8.44 -15.56 -7.11
N LEU A 271 -7.83 -16.68 -6.72
CA LEU A 271 -8.53 -17.73 -5.96
C LEU A 271 -9.11 -17.16 -4.65
N SER A 272 -8.36 -16.30 -3.95
CA SER A 272 -8.88 -15.58 -2.78
C SER A 272 -10.18 -14.84 -3.10
N ASN A 273 -10.20 -14.08 -4.19
CA ASN A 273 -11.38 -13.27 -4.56
C ASN A 273 -12.57 -14.13 -4.99
N VAL A 274 -12.32 -15.23 -5.67
CA VAL A 274 -13.36 -16.22 -6.01
C VAL A 274 -13.91 -16.88 -4.74
N LEU A 275 -13.03 -17.29 -3.82
CA LEU A 275 -13.45 -17.90 -2.56
C LEU A 275 -14.27 -16.95 -1.68
N ILE A 276 -13.97 -15.66 -1.65
CA ILE A 276 -14.80 -14.66 -0.93
C ILE A 276 -16.25 -14.68 -1.46
N ILE A 277 -16.42 -14.74 -2.78
CA ILE A 277 -17.76 -14.79 -3.40
C ILE A 277 -18.47 -16.11 -3.04
N LEU A 278 -17.78 -17.24 -3.16
CA LEU A 278 -18.33 -18.58 -2.99
C LEU A 278 -18.40 -19.05 -1.53
N ALA A 279 -17.81 -18.30 -0.59
CA ALA A 279 -17.74 -18.71 0.80
C ALA A 279 -19.14 -18.87 1.41
N ASN A 280 -19.43 -20.09 1.89
CA ASN A 280 -20.64 -20.45 2.62
C ASN A 280 -20.32 -20.84 4.08
N SER A 281 -19.08 -20.72 4.50
CA SER A 281 -18.65 -21.02 5.86
C SER A 281 -17.55 -20.05 6.33
N PRO A 282 -17.44 -19.80 7.65
CA PRO A 282 -16.39 -18.98 8.23
C PRO A 282 -14.98 -19.42 7.83
N ILE A 283 -14.74 -20.71 7.75
CA ILE A 283 -13.44 -21.28 7.40
C ILE A 283 -13.02 -20.87 5.99
N LEU A 284 -13.95 -20.88 5.01
CA LEU A 284 -13.65 -20.45 3.64
C LEU A 284 -13.33 -18.96 3.56
N LEU A 285 -13.96 -18.12 4.38
CA LEU A 285 -13.62 -16.69 4.48
C LEU A 285 -12.21 -16.49 5.04
N VAL A 286 -11.84 -17.24 6.08
CA VAL A 286 -10.50 -17.18 6.65
C VAL A 286 -9.45 -17.66 5.63
N ILE A 287 -9.70 -18.74 4.92
CA ILE A 287 -8.81 -19.23 3.84
C ILE A 287 -8.66 -18.17 2.75
N ALA A 288 -9.76 -17.55 2.35
CA ALA A 288 -9.73 -16.45 1.38
C ALA A 288 -8.88 -15.28 1.90
N GLY A 289 -9.01 -14.93 3.19
CA GLY A 289 -8.18 -13.92 3.85
C GLY A 289 -6.70 -14.27 3.82
N VAL A 290 -6.33 -15.52 4.15
CA VAL A 290 -4.95 -16.02 4.08
C VAL A 290 -4.38 -15.86 2.67
N LEU A 291 -5.15 -16.23 1.64
CA LEU A 291 -4.74 -16.11 0.25
C LEU A 291 -4.56 -14.65 -0.21
N GLN A 292 -5.23 -13.68 0.42
CA GLN A 292 -4.98 -12.25 0.15
C GLN A 292 -3.53 -11.84 0.47
N GLY A 293 -2.86 -12.54 1.37
CA GLY A 293 -1.46 -12.31 1.71
C GLY A 293 -0.51 -12.41 0.50
N PHE A 294 -0.86 -13.20 -0.50
CA PHE A 294 -0.03 -13.37 -1.71
C PHE A 294 0.06 -12.10 -2.56
N TYR A 295 -0.89 -11.18 -2.46
CA TYR A 295 -0.78 -9.85 -3.06
C TYR A 295 0.44 -9.08 -2.51
N PHE A 296 0.61 -9.08 -1.20
CA PHE A 296 1.71 -8.35 -0.55
C PHE A 296 3.08 -8.97 -0.83
N ILE A 297 3.16 -10.29 -1.07
CA ILE A 297 4.39 -10.96 -1.48
C ILE A 297 4.83 -10.55 -2.89
N GLY A 298 3.89 -10.26 -3.77
CA GLY A 298 4.19 -9.79 -5.12
C GLY A 298 4.89 -8.41 -5.16
N SER A 299 4.66 -7.56 -4.16
CA SER A 299 5.20 -6.19 -4.13
C SER A 299 6.74 -6.11 -4.14
N PRO A 300 7.51 -6.84 -3.30
CA PRO A 300 8.96 -6.87 -3.36
C PRO A 300 9.50 -7.41 -4.69
N VAL A 301 8.81 -8.40 -5.28
CA VAL A 301 9.20 -8.95 -6.58
C VAL A 301 9.05 -7.91 -7.69
N VAL A 302 7.95 -7.15 -7.70
CA VAL A 302 7.74 -6.03 -8.62
C VAL A 302 8.82 -4.96 -8.42
N ALA A 303 9.13 -4.58 -7.17
CA ALA A 303 10.17 -3.60 -6.87
C ALA A 303 11.57 -4.07 -7.33
N ALA A 304 11.83 -5.36 -7.29
CA ALA A 304 13.09 -5.92 -7.79
C ALA A 304 13.18 -5.81 -9.32
N ILE A 305 12.11 -6.10 -10.05
CA ILE A 305 12.03 -5.90 -11.50
C ILE A 305 12.23 -4.41 -11.86
N GLU A 306 11.60 -3.49 -11.09
CA GLU A 306 11.78 -2.04 -11.29
C GLU A 306 13.25 -1.62 -11.20
N ARG A 307 14.01 -2.17 -10.23
CA ARG A 307 15.45 -1.88 -10.06
C ARG A 307 16.34 -2.42 -11.18
N GLU A 308 15.86 -3.42 -11.92
CA GLU A 308 16.58 -3.98 -13.07
C GLU A 308 16.28 -3.26 -14.37
N LEU A 309 15.08 -2.70 -14.50
CA LEU A 309 14.64 -1.98 -15.70
C LEU A 309 15.04 -0.50 -15.70
N VAL A 310 15.23 0.09 -14.52
CA VAL A 310 15.46 1.54 -14.36
C VAL A 310 16.92 1.81 -13.95
N PRO A 311 17.62 2.71 -14.65
CA PRO A 311 18.95 3.13 -14.25
C PRO A 311 18.97 3.69 -12.81
N PRO A 312 20.01 3.38 -12.00
CA PRO A 312 20.10 3.82 -10.61
C PRO A 312 19.95 5.34 -10.42
N GLU A 313 20.46 6.13 -11.36
CA GLU A 313 20.43 7.60 -11.33
C GLU A 313 19.01 8.16 -11.50
N GLN A 314 18.13 7.38 -12.12
CA GLN A 314 16.73 7.76 -12.42
C GLN A 314 15.72 7.11 -11.47
N MET A 315 16.17 6.23 -10.55
CA MET A 315 15.29 5.46 -9.68
C MET A 315 14.40 6.34 -8.81
N GLY A 316 14.92 7.44 -8.27
CA GLY A 316 14.13 8.38 -7.46
C GLY A 316 12.99 9.03 -8.25
N ARG A 317 13.28 9.46 -9.49
CA ARG A 317 12.27 10.04 -10.40
C ARG A 317 11.22 9.00 -10.80
N TRP A 318 11.68 7.79 -11.14
CA TRP A 318 10.80 6.67 -11.47
C TRP A 318 9.84 6.33 -10.33
N THR A 319 10.35 6.22 -9.11
CA THR A 319 9.53 5.94 -7.92
C THR A 319 8.45 7.01 -7.71
N GLY A 320 8.79 8.29 -7.92
CA GLY A 320 7.81 9.38 -7.84
C GLY A 320 6.71 9.26 -8.90
N ILE A 321 7.09 8.99 -10.16
CA ILE A 321 6.17 8.82 -11.29
C ILE A 321 5.25 7.62 -11.05
N THR A 322 5.81 6.46 -10.75
CA THR A 322 5.03 5.23 -10.54
C THR A 322 4.07 5.37 -9.37
N ARG A 323 4.49 6.01 -8.28
CA ARG A 323 3.64 6.24 -7.12
C ARG A 323 2.44 7.13 -7.46
N PHE A 324 2.65 8.20 -8.21
CA PHE A 324 1.57 9.06 -8.69
C PHE A 324 0.55 8.24 -9.51
N PHE A 325 1.01 7.52 -10.52
CA PHE A 325 0.12 6.75 -11.38
C PHE A 325 -0.56 5.59 -10.64
N LYS A 326 0.14 4.90 -9.75
CA LYS A 326 -0.41 3.83 -8.90
C LYS A 326 -1.58 4.36 -8.04
N LEU A 327 -1.38 5.47 -7.33
CA LEU A 327 -2.42 6.05 -6.47
C LEU A 327 -3.56 6.68 -7.28
N ALA A 328 -3.27 7.35 -8.39
CA ALA A 328 -4.30 7.91 -9.27
C ALA A 328 -5.18 6.79 -9.87
N THR A 329 -4.58 5.70 -10.32
CA THR A 329 -5.32 4.53 -10.81
C THR A 329 -6.17 3.92 -9.70
N SER A 330 -5.61 3.72 -8.51
CA SER A 330 -6.37 3.18 -7.35
C SER A 330 -7.55 4.08 -6.99
N ALA A 331 -7.38 5.41 -7.05
CA ALA A 331 -8.44 6.36 -6.75
C ALA A 331 -9.62 6.25 -7.74
N VAL A 332 -9.32 6.20 -9.04
CA VAL A 332 -10.34 6.01 -10.08
C VAL A 332 -11.06 4.69 -9.87
N LEU A 333 -10.33 3.63 -9.59
CA LEU A 333 -10.89 2.29 -9.38
C LEU A 333 -11.71 2.17 -8.10
N ALA A 334 -11.36 2.89 -7.04
CA ALA A 334 -12.16 2.95 -5.81
C ALA A 334 -13.54 3.56 -6.07
N LEU A 335 -13.60 4.62 -6.89
CA LEU A 335 -14.87 5.21 -7.30
C LEU A 335 -15.71 4.24 -8.15
N PHE A 336 -15.09 3.60 -9.16
CA PHE A 336 -15.78 2.61 -9.98
C PHE A 336 -16.27 1.43 -9.15
N ALA A 337 -15.48 0.92 -8.20
CA ALA A 337 -15.88 -0.16 -7.32
C ALA A 337 -17.12 0.20 -6.50
N GLY A 338 -17.18 1.42 -5.97
CA GLY A 338 -18.37 1.90 -5.25
C GLY A 338 -19.62 1.96 -6.13
N ILE A 339 -19.49 2.42 -7.37
CA ILE A 339 -20.60 2.45 -8.33
C ILE A 339 -21.05 1.03 -8.69
N ILE A 340 -20.11 0.11 -8.91
CA ILE A 340 -20.42 -1.32 -9.18
C ILE A 340 -21.16 -1.93 -7.97
N TRP A 341 -20.71 -1.64 -6.75
CA TRP A 341 -21.34 -2.14 -5.53
C TRP A 341 -22.82 -1.78 -5.46
N ASP A 342 -23.17 -0.50 -5.68
CA ASP A 342 -24.54 0.00 -5.55
C ASP A 342 -25.42 -0.29 -6.76
N ARG A 343 -24.87 -0.33 -7.98
CA ARG A 343 -25.66 -0.42 -9.23
C ARG A 343 -25.78 -1.83 -9.78
N ILE A 344 -24.73 -2.63 -9.64
CA ILE A 344 -24.63 -3.96 -10.28
C ILE A 344 -24.73 -5.04 -9.21
N GLY A 345 -23.98 -4.88 -8.12
CA GLY A 345 -23.97 -5.79 -6.98
C GLY A 345 -22.58 -6.00 -6.39
N PRO A 346 -22.53 -6.31 -5.07
CA PRO A 346 -21.27 -6.39 -4.33
C PRO A 346 -20.26 -7.40 -4.87
N GLN A 347 -20.71 -8.58 -5.34
CA GLN A 347 -19.84 -9.65 -5.85
C GLN A 347 -19.13 -9.27 -7.14
N PHE A 348 -19.69 -8.39 -7.94
CA PHE A 348 -19.14 -8.02 -9.25
C PHE A 348 -17.82 -7.25 -9.14
N ILE A 349 -17.53 -6.60 -8.01
CA ILE A 349 -16.23 -5.95 -7.79
C ILE A 349 -15.09 -6.96 -7.93
N PHE A 350 -15.22 -8.12 -7.32
CA PHE A 350 -14.21 -9.18 -7.35
C PHE A 350 -14.12 -9.83 -8.72
N ILE A 351 -15.24 -10.02 -9.42
CA ILE A 351 -15.30 -10.58 -10.77
C ILE A 351 -14.63 -9.62 -11.76
N PHE A 352 -14.95 -8.32 -11.72
CA PHE A 352 -14.34 -7.32 -12.58
C PHE A 352 -12.84 -7.18 -12.31
N PHE A 353 -12.43 -7.23 -11.02
CA PHE A 353 -11.02 -7.24 -10.69
C PHE A 353 -10.29 -8.41 -11.37
N VAL A 354 -10.76 -9.65 -11.16
CA VAL A 354 -10.14 -10.85 -11.75
C VAL A 354 -10.16 -10.78 -13.28
N GLY A 355 -11.26 -10.32 -13.88
CA GLY A 355 -11.40 -10.14 -15.32
C GLY A 355 -10.39 -9.15 -15.92
N ILE A 356 -10.25 -7.97 -15.33
CA ILE A 356 -9.29 -6.96 -15.80
C ILE A 356 -7.85 -7.45 -15.59
N ASP A 357 -7.57 -8.06 -14.45
CA ASP A 357 -6.23 -8.55 -14.14
C ASP A 357 -5.81 -9.66 -15.11
N LEU A 358 -6.73 -10.59 -15.41
CA LEU A 358 -6.52 -11.69 -16.35
C LEU A 358 -6.40 -11.20 -17.81
N LEU A 359 -7.30 -10.32 -18.26
CA LEU A 359 -7.39 -9.91 -19.67
C LEU A 359 -6.43 -8.79 -20.05
N VAL A 360 -5.98 -7.97 -19.09
CA VAL A 360 -5.12 -6.81 -19.37
C VAL A 360 -3.75 -6.97 -18.74
N ARG A 361 -3.65 -7.19 -17.43
CA ARG A 361 -2.36 -7.24 -16.73
C ARG A 361 -1.52 -8.45 -17.13
N VAL A 362 -2.11 -9.64 -17.22
CA VAL A 362 -1.35 -10.87 -17.56
C VAL A 362 -0.79 -10.81 -18.99
N PRO A 363 -1.53 -10.45 -20.05
CA PRO A 363 -0.96 -10.29 -21.39
C PRO A 363 0.14 -9.24 -21.45
N LEU A 364 -0.03 -8.11 -20.73
CA LEU A 364 1.03 -7.10 -20.63
C LEU A 364 2.28 -7.64 -19.95
N LEU A 365 2.12 -8.40 -18.85
CA LEU A 365 3.22 -9.03 -18.14
C LEU A 365 3.93 -10.07 -19.01
N ILE A 366 3.20 -10.82 -19.85
CA ILE A 366 3.79 -11.75 -20.83
C ILE A 366 4.66 -11.01 -21.86
N SER A 367 4.27 -9.81 -22.27
CA SER A 367 4.97 -9.02 -23.30
C SER A 367 6.34 -8.43 -22.84
N ILE A 368 6.67 -8.50 -21.56
CA ILE A 368 7.95 -8.04 -21.01
C ILE A 368 8.89 -9.24 -20.86
N PRO A 369 10.19 -9.14 -21.24
CA PRO A 369 11.14 -10.21 -21.03
C PRO A 369 11.41 -10.48 -19.54
N GLU A 370 11.93 -11.67 -19.21
CA GLU A 370 12.44 -11.96 -17.86
C GLU A 370 13.65 -11.09 -17.57
N THR A 371 13.69 -10.46 -16.39
CA THR A 371 14.71 -9.45 -16.08
C THR A 371 15.92 -10.01 -15.33
N LEU A 372 15.83 -11.23 -14.79
CA LEU A 372 16.89 -11.83 -13.97
C LEU A 372 18.28 -11.85 -14.65
N HIS A 373 18.32 -11.95 -15.99
CA HIS A 373 19.56 -12.05 -16.77
C HIS A 373 20.01 -10.74 -17.44
N ILE A 374 19.21 -9.65 -17.33
CA ILE A 374 19.55 -8.38 -17.99
C ILE A 374 20.74 -7.69 -17.34
N ARG A 375 21.03 -7.97 -16.07
CA ARG A 375 22.10 -7.35 -15.28
C ARG A 375 23.52 -7.84 -15.59
N LEU A 376 23.69 -8.82 -16.47
CA LEU A 376 24.98 -9.44 -16.77
C LEU A 376 25.71 -8.84 -17.99
N GLN A 377 25.13 -7.83 -18.65
CA GLN A 377 25.90 -7.09 -19.67
C GLN A 377 26.58 -5.90 -19.00
N PRO A 378 27.93 -5.87 -18.96
CA PRO A 378 28.65 -4.68 -18.54
C PRO A 378 28.21 -3.50 -19.42
N ILE A 379 27.98 -2.36 -18.78
CA ILE A 379 27.79 -1.09 -19.51
C ILE A 379 29.05 -0.94 -20.39
N PRO A 380 28.91 -0.85 -21.71
CA PRO A 380 30.10 -0.60 -22.55
C PRO A 380 30.69 0.70 -22.03
N ASP A 381 32.01 0.62 -21.66
CA ASP A 381 32.81 1.77 -21.25
C ASP A 381 32.57 2.87 -22.28
N ARG A 382 31.94 3.94 -21.84
CA ARG A 382 31.97 5.19 -22.61
C ARG A 382 33.40 5.64 -22.61
N ASN A 383 34.06 5.44 -23.71
CA ASN A 383 35.36 5.98 -23.97
C ASN A 383 35.35 7.48 -23.60
N PRO A 384 36.23 7.95 -22.71
CA PRO A 384 36.25 9.36 -22.31
C PRO A 384 36.73 10.30 -23.44
N ASP A 385 37.01 9.78 -24.64
CA ASP A 385 37.67 10.51 -25.75
C ASP A 385 36.79 10.68 -27.00
N THR A 386 35.43 10.92 -26.83
CA THR A 386 34.62 11.45 -27.95
C THR A 386 33.64 12.53 -27.49
#